data_4ba94f16181400010e07f375ae66f53c
#
_entry.id   4ba94f16181400010e07f375ae66f53c
#
_cell.length_a   1.000
_cell.length_b   1.000
_cell.length_c   1.000
_cell.angle_alpha   90.00
_cell.angle_beta   90.00
_cell.angle_gamma   90.00
#
_symmetry.space_group_name_H-M   'P 1'
#
loop_
_entity.id
_entity.type
_entity.pdbx_description
1 polymer ?
#
loop_
_entity_poly.entity_id
_entity_poly.type
_entity_poly.pdbx_seq_one_letter_code
_entity_poly.pdbx_strand_id
1 'polypeptide(L)'
;MLDQRLIRENPTSVEENLSSRGKVYKISHIHELTVKKKEIDIEISSLQSESKKLSKLIGQEISKSQDNDSPELINLKKKGNDYRTRISEYEEKKRILDKQIHNEISNLPNFPSKDAPIGKDENNNIQVRTWGDPLRKDNLKSHWEIG
;
A
#
# COMPACT_ATOMS: atom_id res chain seq x y z
N MET A 1 8.59 6.26 -3.38
CA MET A 1 7.79 5.74 -2.26
C MET A 1 8.09 4.26 -2.10
N LEU A 2 8.26 3.76 -0.88
CA LEU A 2 8.59 2.36 -0.62
C LEU A 2 7.43 1.43 -0.98
N ASP A 3 7.76 0.22 -1.46
CA ASP A 3 6.76 -0.79 -1.79
C ASP A 3 6.18 -1.42 -0.51
N GLN A 4 4.85 -1.38 -0.38
CA GLN A 4 4.11 -1.99 0.72
C GLN A 4 4.39 -3.50 0.88
N ARG A 5 4.66 -4.17 -0.23
CA ARG A 5 4.99 -5.60 -0.24
C ARG A 5 6.32 -5.87 0.47
N LEU A 6 7.35 -5.06 0.22
CA LEU A 6 8.64 -5.18 0.89
C LEU A 6 8.50 -4.98 2.39
N ILE A 7 7.73 -3.97 2.83
CA ILE A 7 7.48 -3.70 4.24
C ILE A 7 6.80 -4.90 4.92
N ARG A 8 5.86 -5.55 4.22
CA ARG A 8 5.15 -6.71 4.76
C ARG A 8 6.01 -7.97 4.81
N GLU A 9 6.79 -8.24 3.76
CA GLU A 9 7.54 -9.49 3.62
C GLU A 9 8.89 -9.46 4.36
N ASN A 10 9.55 -8.29 4.38
CA ASN A 10 10.89 -8.14 4.95
C ASN A 10 11.04 -6.84 5.77
N PRO A 11 10.29 -6.65 6.86
CA PRO A 11 10.30 -5.41 7.65
C PRO A 11 11.70 -5.08 8.21
N THR A 12 12.41 -6.08 8.71
CA THR A 12 13.76 -5.90 9.27
C THR A 12 14.75 -5.36 8.25
N SER A 13 14.74 -5.93 7.04
CA SER A 13 15.62 -5.45 5.95
C SER A 13 15.27 -4.02 5.53
N VAL A 14 14.00 -3.63 5.59
CA VAL A 14 13.57 -2.25 5.31
C VAL A 14 14.10 -1.30 6.40
N GLU A 15 14.00 -1.66 7.67
CA GLU A 15 14.54 -0.86 8.79
C GLU A 15 16.06 -0.70 8.70
N GLU A 16 16.78 -1.79 8.41
CA GLU A 16 18.23 -1.78 8.21
C GLU A 16 18.65 -0.83 7.08
N ASN A 17 18.01 -0.96 5.91
CA ASN A 17 18.29 -0.09 4.76
C ASN A 17 17.97 1.39 5.03
N LEU A 18 16.89 1.68 5.75
CA LEU A 18 16.56 3.05 6.14
C LEU A 18 17.52 3.60 7.18
N SER A 19 18.00 2.76 8.11
CA SER A 19 18.92 3.18 9.18
C SER A 19 20.29 3.64 8.67
N SER A 20 20.69 3.18 7.47
CA SER A 20 21.90 3.65 6.79
C SER A 20 21.93 5.17 6.54
N ARG A 21 20.77 5.84 6.60
CA ARG A 21 20.63 7.31 6.56
C ARG A 21 20.93 7.99 7.90
N GLY A 22 21.48 7.28 8.89
CA GLY A 22 21.87 7.82 10.18
C GLY A 22 20.70 8.09 11.14
N LYS A 23 19.48 7.65 10.81
CA LYS A 23 18.28 7.74 11.67
C LYS A 23 17.64 6.37 11.83
N VAL A 24 17.05 6.12 12.99
CA VAL A 24 16.27 4.91 13.23
C VAL A 24 14.84 5.13 12.76
N TYR A 25 14.37 4.28 11.87
CA TYR A 25 12.99 4.27 11.37
C TYR A 25 12.30 3.00 11.87
N LYS A 26 11.24 3.16 12.64
CA LYS A 26 10.40 2.04 13.09
C LYS A 26 9.24 1.89 12.13
N ILE A 27 9.13 0.73 11.51
CA ILE A 27 8.07 0.43 10.55
C ILE A 27 7.08 -0.63 11.04
N SER A 28 7.19 -1.06 12.30
CA SER A 28 6.31 -2.09 12.88
C SER A 28 4.84 -1.78 12.69
N HIS A 29 4.44 -0.52 12.93
CA HIS A 29 3.05 -0.10 12.73
C HIS A 29 2.61 -0.21 11.27
N ILE A 30 3.45 0.22 10.33
CA ILE A 30 3.17 0.12 8.89
C ILE A 30 3.08 -1.36 8.48
N HIS A 31 3.97 -2.19 9.01
CA HIS A 31 3.92 -3.63 8.79
C HIS A 31 2.58 -4.23 9.22
N GLU A 32 2.11 -3.93 10.43
CA GLU A 32 0.81 -4.38 10.93
C GLU A 32 -0.35 -3.94 10.03
N LEU A 33 -0.34 -2.68 9.58
CA LEU A 33 -1.37 -2.18 8.66
C LEU A 33 -1.36 -2.93 7.32
N THR A 34 -0.18 -3.24 6.78
CA THR A 34 -0.05 -3.97 5.52
C THR A 34 -0.47 -5.44 5.65
N VAL A 35 -0.25 -6.07 6.81
CA VAL A 35 -0.76 -7.42 7.12
C VAL A 35 -2.28 -7.41 7.19
N LYS A 36 -2.87 -6.50 7.97
CA LYS A 36 -4.34 -6.35 8.07
C LYS A 36 -4.99 -6.10 6.70
N LYS A 37 -4.37 -5.28 5.85
CA LYS A 37 -4.86 -5.07 4.48
C LYS A 37 -4.86 -6.36 3.69
N LYS A 38 -3.80 -7.17 3.77
CA LYS A 38 -3.72 -8.47 3.07
C LYS A 38 -4.83 -9.42 3.52
N GLU A 39 -5.12 -9.47 4.83
CA GLU A 39 -6.22 -10.27 5.36
C GLU A 39 -7.57 -9.84 4.77
N ILE A 40 -7.83 -8.53 4.73
CA ILE A 40 -9.04 -7.98 4.10
C ILE A 40 -9.11 -8.33 2.61
N ASP A 41 -8.01 -8.26 1.86
CA ASP A 41 -7.97 -8.63 0.45
C ASP A 41 -8.33 -10.11 0.23
N ILE A 42 -7.90 -10.99 1.13
CA ILE A 42 -8.25 -12.41 1.12
C ILE A 42 -9.76 -12.60 1.37
N GLU A 43 -10.31 -11.92 2.38
CA GLU A 43 -11.74 -11.99 2.70
C GLU A 43 -12.61 -11.49 1.53
N ILE A 44 -12.26 -10.35 0.94
CA ILE A 44 -12.96 -9.81 -0.24
C ILE A 44 -12.94 -10.84 -1.38
N SER A 45 -11.77 -11.41 -1.67
CA SER A 45 -11.60 -12.39 -2.76
C SER A 45 -12.43 -13.65 -2.52
N SER A 46 -12.49 -14.13 -1.28
CA SER A 46 -13.31 -15.28 -0.87
C SER A 46 -14.80 -14.98 -1.06
N LEU A 47 -15.28 -13.86 -0.52
CA LEU A 47 -16.68 -13.46 -0.63
C LEU A 47 -17.10 -13.22 -2.09
N GLN A 48 -16.23 -12.64 -2.92
CA GLN A 48 -16.49 -12.46 -4.36
C GLN A 48 -16.59 -13.81 -5.09
N SER A 49 -15.74 -14.78 -4.73
CA SER A 49 -15.80 -16.13 -5.28
C SER A 49 -17.13 -16.82 -4.92
N GLU A 50 -17.54 -16.75 -3.64
CA GLU A 50 -18.81 -17.31 -3.18
C GLU A 50 -20.01 -16.60 -3.82
N SER A 51 -19.98 -15.28 -3.93
CA SER A 51 -21.01 -14.49 -4.62
C SER A 51 -21.17 -14.91 -6.09
N LYS A 52 -20.04 -15.16 -6.79
CA LYS A 52 -20.08 -15.66 -8.16
C LYS A 52 -20.73 -17.06 -8.28
N LYS A 53 -20.39 -17.98 -7.35
CA LYS A 53 -21.00 -19.31 -7.29
C LYS A 53 -22.50 -19.21 -7.04
N LEU A 54 -22.90 -18.37 -6.07
CA LEU A 54 -24.29 -18.14 -5.74
C LEU A 54 -25.07 -17.54 -6.91
N SER A 55 -24.50 -16.58 -7.62
CA SER A 55 -25.13 -15.99 -8.82
C SER A 55 -25.39 -17.02 -9.92
N LYS A 56 -24.49 -17.99 -10.11
CA LYS A 56 -24.69 -19.10 -11.04
C LYS A 56 -25.85 -20.01 -10.59
N LEU A 57 -25.93 -20.33 -9.29
CA LEU A 57 -27.01 -21.10 -8.74
C LEU A 57 -28.37 -20.41 -8.92
N ILE A 58 -28.44 -19.11 -8.62
CA ILE A 58 -29.65 -18.30 -8.85
C ILE A 58 -30.07 -18.36 -10.32
N GLY A 59 -29.12 -18.19 -11.25
CA GLY A 59 -29.41 -18.29 -12.68
C GLY A 59 -29.93 -19.66 -13.11
N GLN A 60 -29.41 -20.75 -12.52
CA GLN A 60 -29.88 -22.11 -12.78
C GLN A 60 -31.29 -22.35 -12.23
N GLU A 61 -31.59 -21.86 -11.02
CA GLU A 61 -32.90 -21.99 -10.42
C GLU A 61 -33.97 -21.20 -11.19
N ILE A 62 -33.67 -19.98 -11.63
CA ILE A 62 -34.55 -19.18 -12.47
C ILE A 62 -34.82 -19.90 -13.80
N SER A 63 -33.84 -20.61 -14.36
CA SER A 63 -34.02 -21.34 -15.63
C SER A 63 -34.87 -22.62 -15.47
N LYS A 64 -34.92 -23.20 -14.27
CA LYS A 64 -35.67 -24.45 -13.98
C LYS A 64 -37.10 -24.21 -13.53
N SER A 65 -37.33 -23.17 -12.75
CA SER A 65 -38.63 -22.85 -12.18
C SER A 65 -39.32 -21.75 -12.97
N GLN A 66 -40.58 -21.97 -13.35
CA GLN A 66 -41.42 -20.91 -13.90
C GLN A 66 -41.91 -19.92 -12.83
N ASP A 67 -41.64 -20.22 -11.57
CA ASP A 67 -42.03 -19.40 -10.41
C ASP A 67 -40.83 -18.64 -9.85
N ASN A 68 -40.83 -17.35 -10.08
CA ASN A 68 -39.76 -16.42 -9.60
C ASN A 68 -39.84 -16.11 -8.11
N ASP A 69 -40.89 -16.60 -7.41
CA ASP A 69 -41.15 -16.32 -6.00
C ASP A 69 -41.02 -17.56 -5.10
N SER A 70 -40.32 -18.60 -5.58
CA SER A 70 -40.08 -19.78 -4.73
C SER A 70 -39.29 -19.36 -3.46
N PRO A 71 -39.64 -19.95 -2.31
CA PRO A 71 -38.95 -19.66 -1.03
C PRO A 71 -37.43 -19.87 -1.11
N GLU A 72 -37.01 -20.84 -1.92
CA GLU A 72 -35.59 -21.14 -2.16
C GLU A 72 -34.89 -20.00 -2.93
N LEU A 73 -35.51 -19.47 -3.97
CA LEU A 73 -34.97 -18.37 -4.76
C LEU A 73 -34.89 -17.07 -3.93
N ILE A 74 -35.90 -16.81 -3.11
CA ILE A 74 -35.92 -15.69 -2.17
C ILE A 74 -34.73 -15.78 -1.21
N ASN A 75 -34.48 -16.98 -0.63
CA ASN A 75 -33.36 -17.20 0.29
C ASN A 75 -32.00 -17.01 -0.41
N LEU A 76 -31.83 -17.52 -1.62
CA LEU A 76 -30.61 -17.32 -2.41
C LEU A 76 -30.37 -15.83 -2.74
N LYS A 77 -31.41 -15.10 -3.11
CA LYS A 77 -31.34 -13.64 -3.34
C LYS A 77 -30.93 -12.89 -2.07
N LYS A 78 -31.49 -13.27 -0.92
CA LYS A 78 -31.13 -12.70 0.38
C LYS A 78 -29.65 -12.92 0.69
N LYS A 79 -29.13 -14.15 0.56
CA LYS A 79 -27.72 -14.45 0.71
C LYS A 79 -26.84 -13.65 -0.23
N GLY A 80 -27.27 -13.42 -1.48
CA GLY A 80 -26.58 -12.60 -2.45
C GLY A 80 -26.45 -11.14 -1.99
N ASN A 81 -27.49 -10.60 -1.40
CA ASN A 81 -27.48 -9.25 -0.84
C ASN A 81 -26.55 -9.18 0.39
N ASP A 82 -26.56 -10.20 1.27
CA ASP A 82 -25.67 -10.27 2.41
C ASP A 82 -24.19 -10.28 1.97
N TYR A 83 -23.83 -11.02 0.93
CA TYR A 83 -22.48 -10.99 0.37
C TYR A 83 -22.12 -9.61 -0.17
N ARG A 84 -23.01 -8.92 -0.89
CA ARG A 84 -22.78 -7.56 -1.40
C ARG A 84 -22.51 -6.58 -0.26
N THR A 85 -23.34 -6.63 0.78
CA THR A 85 -23.18 -5.76 1.96
C THR A 85 -21.82 -6.01 2.62
N ARG A 86 -21.46 -7.27 2.89
CA ARG A 86 -20.18 -7.61 3.50
C ARG A 86 -18.98 -7.18 2.63
N ILE A 87 -19.05 -7.40 1.32
CA ILE A 87 -17.99 -6.95 0.39
C ILE A 87 -17.83 -5.44 0.49
N SER A 88 -18.92 -4.68 0.44
CA SER A 88 -18.89 -3.21 0.56
C SER A 88 -18.27 -2.73 1.88
N GLU A 89 -18.59 -3.39 3.00
CA GLU A 89 -17.99 -3.09 4.30
C GLU A 89 -16.48 -3.34 4.33
N TYR A 90 -16.04 -4.45 3.74
CA TYR A 90 -14.61 -4.76 3.66
C TYR A 90 -13.85 -3.83 2.69
N GLU A 91 -14.46 -3.44 1.58
CA GLU A 91 -13.90 -2.46 0.64
C GLU A 91 -13.73 -1.08 1.31
N GLU A 92 -14.67 -0.65 2.13
CA GLU A 92 -14.52 0.60 2.89
C GLU A 92 -13.41 0.49 3.94
N LYS A 93 -13.31 -0.62 4.68
CA LYS A 93 -12.19 -0.87 5.61
C LYS A 93 -10.85 -0.84 4.89
N LYS A 94 -10.76 -1.47 3.72
CA LYS A 94 -9.57 -1.45 2.86
C LYS A 94 -9.21 -0.03 2.45
N ARG A 95 -10.17 0.78 2.02
CA ARG A 95 -9.98 2.18 1.62
C ARG A 95 -9.40 3.03 2.76
N ILE A 96 -9.85 2.82 3.99
CA ILE A 96 -9.32 3.49 5.18
C ILE A 96 -7.87 3.07 5.43
N LEU A 97 -7.58 1.76 5.40
CA LEU A 97 -6.23 1.23 5.56
C LEU A 97 -5.28 1.72 4.48
N ASP A 98 -5.71 1.78 3.23
CA ASP A 98 -4.90 2.29 2.12
C ASP A 98 -4.48 3.74 2.34
N LYS A 99 -5.38 4.59 2.86
CA LYS A 99 -5.04 5.97 3.21
C LYS A 99 -4.03 6.04 4.35
N GLN A 100 -4.22 5.24 5.41
CA GLN A 100 -3.30 5.19 6.54
C GLN A 100 -1.91 4.74 6.10
N ILE A 101 -1.82 3.64 5.37
CA ILE A 101 -0.57 3.09 4.85
C ILE A 101 0.13 4.12 3.94
N HIS A 102 -0.63 4.75 3.04
CA HIS A 102 -0.09 5.78 2.14
C HIS A 102 0.53 6.94 2.92
N ASN A 103 -0.18 7.46 3.91
CA ASN A 103 0.30 8.57 4.74
C ASN A 103 1.58 8.19 5.50
N GLU A 104 1.60 7.01 6.13
CA GLU A 104 2.77 6.53 6.86
C GLU A 104 3.99 6.33 5.95
N ILE A 105 3.82 5.67 4.79
CA ILE A 105 4.91 5.43 3.84
C ILE A 105 5.40 6.73 3.20
N SER A 106 4.53 7.71 2.98
CA SER A 106 4.91 9.00 2.39
C SER A 106 5.86 9.79 3.29
N ASN A 107 5.83 9.54 4.60
CA ASN A 107 6.74 10.13 5.56
C ASN A 107 8.10 9.42 5.65
N LEU A 108 8.25 8.26 5.00
CA LEU A 108 9.51 7.53 4.96
C LEU A 108 10.37 7.99 3.78
N PRO A 109 11.68 8.13 3.95
CA PRO A 109 12.59 8.37 2.82
C PRO A 109 12.70 7.13 1.94
N ASN A 110 13.15 7.31 0.70
CA ASN A 110 13.51 6.18 -0.16
C ASN A 110 14.82 5.53 0.33
N PHE A 111 15.05 4.27 -0.07
CA PHE A 111 16.32 3.62 0.18
C PHE A 111 17.47 4.42 -0.46
N PRO A 112 18.60 4.58 0.24
CA PRO A 112 19.78 5.12 -0.38
C PRO A 112 20.36 4.15 -1.43
N SER A 113 21.15 4.67 -2.37
CA SER A 113 21.95 3.82 -3.24
C SER A 113 22.94 3.00 -2.40
N LYS A 114 23.33 1.82 -2.88
CA LYS A 114 24.35 0.98 -2.25
C LYS A 114 25.71 1.68 -2.14
N ASP A 115 25.97 2.59 -3.08
CA ASP A 115 27.22 3.34 -3.13
C ASP A 115 27.17 4.63 -2.29
N ALA A 116 26.04 4.96 -1.69
CA ALA A 116 25.91 6.13 -0.84
C ALA A 116 26.64 5.89 0.49
N PRO A 117 27.45 6.85 0.95
CA PRO A 117 28.10 6.73 2.25
C PRO A 117 27.08 6.71 3.38
N ILE A 118 27.37 5.93 4.41
CA ILE A 118 26.55 5.90 5.63
C ILE A 118 26.91 7.14 6.46
N GLY A 119 25.91 7.97 6.76
CA GLY A 119 26.17 9.21 7.51
C GLY A 119 24.91 9.89 8.01
N LYS A 120 25.07 10.81 8.94
CA LYS A 120 23.98 11.57 9.57
C LYS A 120 23.68 12.89 8.85
N ASP A 121 24.70 13.47 8.25
CA ASP A 121 24.65 14.79 7.62
C ASP A 121 25.66 14.92 6.46
N GLU A 122 25.73 16.10 5.87
CA GLU A 122 26.62 16.41 4.74
C GLU A 122 28.11 16.23 5.00
N ASN A 123 28.55 16.23 6.25
CA ASN A 123 29.97 16.04 6.60
C ASN A 123 30.43 14.59 6.31
N ASN A 124 29.50 13.67 6.19
CA ASN A 124 29.76 12.29 5.83
C ASN A 124 29.77 12.06 4.31
N ASN A 125 29.50 13.10 3.48
CA ASN A 125 29.51 12.98 2.05
C ASN A 125 30.95 12.78 1.53
N ILE A 126 31.09 11.88 0.54
CA ILE A 126 32.37 11.60 -0.09
C ILE A 126 32.38 12.32 -1.45
N GLN A 127 33.41 13.16 -1.67
CA GLN A 127 33.60 13.80 -2.97
C GLN A 127 34.10 12.77 -3.99
N VAL A 128 33.26 12.42 -4.97
CA VAL A 128 33.57 11.40 -5.97
C VAL A 128 34.52 11.94 -7.02
N ARG A 129 34.34 13.18 -7.49
CA ARG A 129 35.20 13.84 -8.45
C ARG A 129 35.00 15.35 -8.42
N THR A 130 36.00 16.08 -8.86
CA THR A 130 35.91 17.51 -9.15
C THR A 130 36.12 17.73 -10.65
N TRP A 131 35.37 18.66 -11.24
CA TRP A 131 35.54 19.10 -12.61
C TRP A 131 35.45 20.61 -12.67
N GLY A 132 36.48 21.23 -13.31
CA GLY A 132 36.60 22.69 -13.41
C GLY A 132 36.88 23.37 -12.08
N ASP A 133 37.12 24.67 -12.14
CA ASP A 133 37.29 25.53 -10.98
C ASP A 133 35.98 26.26 -10.69
N PRO A 134 35.38 26.12 -9.50
CA PRO A 134 34.17 26.82 -9.15
C PRO A 134 34.41 28.33 -9.14
N LEU A 135 33.58 29.07 -9.86
CA LEU A 135 33.59 30.55 -9.82
C LEU A 135 33.13 31.01 -8.43
N ARG A 136 34.06 31.30 -7.55
CA ARG A 136 33.80 31.96 -6.28
C ARG A 136 33.77 33.48 -6.47
N LYS A 137 32.57 34.03 -6.60
CA LYS A 137 32.32 35.47 -6.60
C LYS A 137 31.39 35.80 -5.46
N ASP A 138 31.79 36.76 -4.65
CA ASP A 138 31.01 37.15 -3.45
C ASP A 138 29.65 37.78 -3.80
N ASN A 139 29.42 38.13 -5.05
CA ASN A 139 28.22 38.81 -5.55
C ASN A 139 27.35 37.94 -6.46
N LEU A 140 27.46 36.61 -6.39
CA LEU A 140 26.60 35.75 -7.21
C LEU A 140 25.20 35.67 -6.55
N LYS A 141 24.18 35.94 -7.38
CA LYS A 141 22.79 35.74 -6.95
C LYS A 141 22.52 34.27 -6.68
N SER A 142 21.76 33.99 -5.65
CA SER A 142 21.27 32.64 -5.38
C SER A 142 20.29 32.16 -6.47
N HIS A 143 20.12 30.85 -6.63
CA HIS A 143 19.26 30.30 -7.69
C HIS A 143 17.81 30.78 -7.60
N TRP A 144 17.30 31.03 -6.40
CA TRP A 144 15.95 31.58 -6.18
C TRP A 144 15.83 33.09 -6.48
N GLU A 145 16.95 33.82 -6.59
CA GLU A 145 16.98 35.23 -7.01
C GLU A 145 17.10 35.37 -8.52
N ILE A 146 17.44 34.27 -9.22
CA ILE A 146 17.61 34.25 -10.70
C ILE A 146 16.31 33.78 -11.39
N GLY A 147 15.50 32.92 -10.72
CA GLY A 147 14.20 32.45 -11.20
C GLY A 147 13.10 33.43 -10.86
#